data_6dfdfc682bcb43a3db1a68717eef5a85
#
_entry.id   6dfdfc682bcb43a3db1a68717eef5a85
#
_cell.length_a   1.000
_cell.length_b   1.000
_cell.length_c   1.000
_cell.angle_alpha   90.00
_cell.angle_beta   90.00
_cell.angle_gamma   90.00
#
_symmetry.space_group_name_H-M   'P 1'
#
loop_
_entity.id
_entity.type
_entity.pdbx_description
1 polymer ?
#
loop_
_entity_poly.entity_id
_entity_poly.type
_entity_poly.pdbx_seq_one_letter_code
_entity_poly.pdbx_strand_id
1 'polypeptide(L)'
;YKDRYLLEANFRADASSRFHKDNRWGFFPSFSAGWRINQESFMQDASWIDNLKLRASWGQLGNINNVGQYDYFATYVQGGNYNFENTIVSGIREGKPANPGLGWETVTITNVGVDFDILNGLFSFTGEFYDKQTKDILLSYPSPAEVGINSDYKVSQNIGKVSNKGLEFNICLLYTSPSPR
;
A
#
# COMPACT_ATOMS: atom_id res chain seq x y z
N TYR A 1 -20.31 1.09 20.33
CA TYR A 1 -21.65 1.09 20.91
C TYR A 1 -21.79 -0.02 21.93
N LYS A 2 -22.20 0.30 23.17
CA LYS A 2 -22.38 -0.64 24.31
C LYS A 2 -21.17 -1.56 24.58
N ASP A 3 -19.98 -1.11 24.27
CA ASP A 3 -18.73 -1.89 24.35
C ASP A 3 -18.71 -3.24 23.59
N ARG A 4 -19.66 -3.42 22.67
CA ARG A 4 -19.83 -4.64 21.86
C ARG A 4 -19.45 -4.43 20.41
N TYR A 5 -19.88 -3.30 19.85
CA TYR A 5 -19.66 -2.96 18.44
C TYR A 5 -18.72 -1.78 18.33
N LEU A 6 -17.63 -1.99 17.62
CA LEU A 6 -16.58 -1.00 17.35
C LEU A 6 -16.62 -0.71 15.86
N LEU A 7 -16.73 0.57 15.49
CA LEU A 7 -16.72 1.01 14.11
C LEU A 7 -15.76 2.19 14.00
N GLU A 8 -14.94 2.16 12.97
CA GLU A 8 -14.03 3.25 12.65
C GLU A 8 -14.05 3.52 11.15
N ALA A 9 -14.06 4.79 10.78
CA ALA A 9 -13.94 5.22 9.40
C ALA A 9 -12.92 6.36 9.32
N ASN A 10 -11.95 6.22 8.43
CA ASN A 10 -10.93 7.22 8.18
C ASN A 10 -10.94 7.60 6.70
N PHE A 11 -10.61 8.85 6.43
CA PHE A 11 -10.46 9.35 5.08
C PHE A 11 -9.23 10.24 4.99
N ARG A 12 -8.38 9.97 4.00
CA ARG A 12 -7.20 10.77 3.72
C ARG A 12 -7.20 11.23 2.27
N ALA A 13 -6.90 12.50 2.06
CA ALA A 13 -6.68 13.10 0.77
C ALA A 13 -5.25 13.62 0.72
N ASP A 14 -4.44 13.08 -0.16
CA ASP A 14 -3.04 13.47 -0.35
C ASP A 14 -2.85 14.08 -1.74
N ALA A 15 -1.94 15.05 -1.85
CA ALA A 15 -1.57 15.61 -3.14
C ALA A 15 -0.05 15.60 -3.31
N SER A 16 0.40 15.29 -4.53
CA SER A 16 1.82 15.29 -4.87
C SER A 16 2.12 16.11 -6.12
N SER A 17 3.12 16.98 -6.03
CA SER A 17 3.63 17.75 -7.17
C SER A 17 4.40 16.91 -8.19
N ARG A 18 4.67 15.64 -7.89
CA ARG A 18 5.30 14.69 -8.81
C ARG A 18 4.39 14.22 -9.93
N PHE A 19 3.09 14.52 -9.83
CA PHE A 19 2.09 14.19 -10.84
C PHE A 19 1.59 15.42 -11.60
N HIS A 20 1.10 15.19 -12.81
CA HIS A 20 0.39 16.21 -13.56
C HIS A 20 -0.82 16.71 -12.74
N LYS A 21 -1.25 17.95 -12.97
CA LYS A 21 -2.33 18.61 -12.22
C LYS A 21 -3.61 17.76 -12.09
N ASP A 22 -3.93 16.97 -13.12
CA ASP A 22 -5.15 16.18 -13.18
C ASP A 22 -5.08 14.87 -12.35
N ASN A 23 -3.86 14.37 -12.07
CA ASN A 23 -3.62 13.13 -11.32
C ASN A 23 -2.96 13.37 -9.95
N ARG A 24 -2.88 14.64 -9.53
CA ARG A 24 -2.14 15.05 -8.33
C ARG A 24 -2.75 14.56 -7.04
N TRP A 25 -4.09 14.49 -6.98
CA TRP A 25 -4.82 14.11 -5.79
C TRP A 25 -5.09 12.62 -5.74
N GLY A 26 -4.80 12.02 -4.57
CA GLY A 26 -5.16 10.66 -4.23
C GLY A 26 -6.10 10.65 -3.02
N PHE A 27 -7.10 9.76 -3.03
CA PHE A 27 -8.10 9.62 -1.98
C PHE A 27 -8.04 8.21 -1.42
N PHE A 28 -7.85 8.11 -0.09
CA PHE A 28 -7.57 6.85 0.57
C PHE A 28 -8.51 6.64 1.77
N PRO A 29 -9.71 6.09 1.52
CA PRO A 29 -10.64 5.72 2.57
C PRO A 29 -10.20 4.45 3.29
N SER A 30 -10.58 4.31 4.57
CA SER A 30 -10.47 3.06 5.31
C SER A 30 -11.61 2.90 6.30
N PHE A 31 -12.02 1.66 6.51
CA PHE A 31 -13.09 1.28 7.42
C PHE A 31 -12.66 0.07 8.24
N SER A 32 -13.01 0.09 9.52
CA SER A 32 -12.86 -1.09 10.37
C SER A 32 -14.10 -1.33 11.21
N ALA A 33 -14.38 -2.60 11.46
CA ALA A 33 -15.45 -3.06 12.33
C ALA A 33 -14.93 -4.13 13.28
N GLY A 34 -15.39 -4.07 14.52
CA GLY A 34 -15.12 -5.08 15.53
C GLY A 34 -16.37 -5.43 16.30
N TRP A 35 -16.56 -6.72 16.54
CA TRP A 35 -17.65 -7.23 17.35
C TRP A 35 -17.10 -8.06 18.50
N ARG A 36 -17.33 -7.60 19.73
CA ARG A 36 -16.96 -8.29 20.97
C ARG A 36 -18.07 -9.24 21.36
N ILE A 37 -17.99 -10.48 20.91
CA ILE A 37 -19.02 -11.51 21.09
C ILE A 37 -19.13 -11.89 22.56
N ASN A 38 -18.02 -11.91 23.31
CA ASN A 38 -18.01 -12.21 24.73
C ASN A 38 -18.84 -11.24 25.58
N GLN A 39 -19.19 -10.05 25.04
CA GLN A 39 -20.04 -9.07 25.73
C GLN A 39 -21.54 -9.26 25.43
N GLU A 40 -21.90 -10.22 24.59
CA GLU A 40 -23.29 -10.48 24.26
C GLU A 40 -24.02 -11.27 25.39
N SER A 41 -25.33 -11.04 25.49
CA SER A 41 -26.13 -11.66 26.57
C SER A 41 -26.14 -13.20 26.52
N PHE A 42 -26.02 -13.78 25.33
CA PHE A 42 -25.97 -15.24 25.15
C PHE A 42 -24.62 -15.86 25.54
N MET A 43 -23.58 -15.04 25.78
CA MET A 43 -22.25 -15.50 26.19
C MET A 43 -21.96 -15.31 27.68
N GLN A 44 -22.89 -14.73 28.44
CA GLN A 44 -22.69 -14.42 29.88
C GLN A 44 -22.43 -15.65 30.74
N ASP A 45 -22.95 -16.81 30.34
CA ASP A 45 -22.75 -18.08 31.05
C ASP A 45 -21.38 -18.72 30.76
N ALA A 46 -20.67 -18.26 29.73
CA ALA A 46 -19.36 -18.76 29.31
C ALA A 46 -18.22 -18.04 30.03
N SER A 47 -18.17 -18.11 31.36
CA SER A 47 -17.19 -17.39 32.19
C SER A 47 -15.71 -17.77 31.96
N TRP A 48 -15.46 -18.83 31.21
CA TRP A 48 -14.11 -19.30 30.85
C TRP A 48 -13.56 -18.60 29.60
N ILE A 49 -14.38 -17.80 28.88
CA ILE A 49 -14.00 -17.00 27.71
C ILE A 49 -13.75 -15.57 28.16
N ASP A 50 -12.51 -15.13 28.16
CA ASP A 50 -12.13 -13.77 28.56
C ASP A 50 -12.38 -12.79 27.44
N ASN A 51 -12.06 -13.18 26.20
CA ASN A 51 -12.23 -12.35 25.03
C ASN A 51 -12.58 -13.21 23.80
N LEU A 52 -13.61 -12.81 23.09
CA LEU A 52 -13.94 -13.34 21.77
C LEU A 52 -14.37 -12.16 20.89
N LYS A 53 -13.49 -11.78 19.98
CA LYS A 53 -13.69 -10.62 19.11
C LYS A 53 -13.51 -11.00 17.65
N LEU A 54 -14.50 -10.70 16.86
CA LEU A 54 -14.37 -10.67 15.39
C LEU A 54 -13.99 -9.27 14.95
N ARG A 55 -13.08 -9.19 13.97
CA ARG A 55 -12.66 -7.93 13.36
C ARG A 55 -12.60 -8.04 11.85
N ALA A 56 -12.99 -6.98 11.19
CA ALA A 56 -12.86 -6.83 9.76
C ALA A 56 -12.37 -5.42 9.45
N SER A 57 -11.47 -5.31 8.49
CA SER A 57 -11.00 -4.01 8.01
C SER A 57 -10.78 -4.03 6.51
N TRP A 58 -11.00 -2.88 5.91
CA TRP A 58 -10.71 -2.60 4.53
C TRP A 58 -10.16 -1.19 4.42
N GLY A 59 -9.12 -1.01 3.62
CA GLY A 59 -8.55 0.30 3.43
C GLY A 59 -7.69 0.41 2.19
N GLN A 60 -7.48 1.66 1.76
CA GLN A 60 -6.62 2.01 0.65
C GLN A 60 -5.48 2.91 1.10
N LEU A 61 -4.31 2.69 0.50
CA LEU A 61 -3.09 3.48 0.70
C LEU A 61 -2.50 3.84 -0.65
N GLY A 62 -2.02 5.08 -0.77
CA GLY A 62 -1.27 5.56 -1.92
C GLY A 62 0.24 5.45 -1.71
N ASN A 63 0.96 5.11 -2.77
CA ASN A 63 2.42 5.09 -2.79
C ASN A 63 2.96 5.89 -3.97
N ILE A 64 4.03 6.67 -3.76
CA ILE A 64 4.70 7.48 -4.78
C ILE A 64 6.22 7.28 -4.82
N ASN A 65 6.74 6.29 -4.10
CA ASN A 65 8.18 6.14 -3.89
C ASN A 65 8.99 5.96 -5.19
N ASN A 66 8.36 5.40 -6.22
CA ASN A 66 9.00 5.12 -7.50
C ASN A 66 8.76 6.21 -8.55
N VAL A 67 8.17 7.36 -8.18
CA VAL A 67 7.89 8.48 -9.09
C VAL A 67 9.02 9.50 -9.02
N GLY A 68 9.66 9.78 -10.13
CA GLY A 68 10.62 10.88 -10.24
C GLY A 68 9.95 12.26 -10.19
N GLN A 69 10.72 13.30 -9.89
CA GLN A 69 10.17 14.66 -9.70
C GLN A 69 9.53 15.27 -10.96
N TYR A 70 9.99 14.87 -12.15
CA TYR A 70 9.57 15.44 -13.44
C TYR A 70 9.20 14.38 -14.47
N ASP A 71 8.81 13.18 -14.03
CA ASP A 71 8.50 12.05 -14.93
C ASP A 71 7.27 12.31 -15.82
N TYR A 72 6.45 13.28 -15.46
CA TYR A 72 5.29 13.70 -16.24
C TYR A 72 5.60 14.78 -17.30
N PHE A 73 6.84 15.34 -17.30
CA PHE A 73 7.29 16.33 -18.29
C PHE A 73 8.26 15.72 -19.30
N ALA A 74 8.19 16.22 -20.53
CA ALA A 74 9.28 16.06 -21.49
C ALA A 74 10.46 16.91 -21.05
N THR A 75 11.64 16.31 -20.99
CA THR A 75 12.88 16.98 -20.61
C THR A 75 13.81 17.07 -21.81
N TYR A 76 14.61 18.14 -21.85
CA TYR A 76 15.72 18.27 -22.78
C TYR A 76 17.02 18.13 -22.01
N VAL A 77 17.99 17.48 -22.64
CA VAL A 77 19.33 17.27 -22.07
C VAL A 77 20.39 17.85 -23.03
N GLN A 78 21.43 18.41 -22.46
CA GLN A 78 22.60 18.77 -23.23
C GLN A 78 23.28 17.50 -23.74
N GLY A 79 23.65 17.48 -25.00
CA GLY A 79 24.33 16.35 -25.63
C GLY A 79 24.01 16.26 -27.11
N GLY A 80 24.74 15.40 -27.81
CA GLY A 80 24.70 15.42 -29.27
C GLY A 80 25.55 16.59 -29.80
N ASN A 81 26.86 16.57 -29.50
CA ASN A 81 27.79 17.53 -30.03
C ASN A 81 27.75 17.49 -31.55
N TYR A 82 27.67 18.65 -32.15
CA TYR A 82 27.66 18.83 -33.57
C TYR A 82 28.94 19.57 -34.03
N ASN A 83 29.59 19.08 -35.07
CA ASN A 83 30.76 19.73 -35.61
C ASN A 83 30.32 20.75 -36.66
N PHE A 84 30.49 22.03 -36.36
CA PHE A 84 30.21 23.15 -37.24
C PHE A 84 31.55 23.77 -37.65
N GLU A 85 31.95 23.69 -38.93
CA GLU A 85 33.18 24.28 -39.45
C GLU A 85 34.43 24.00 -38.56
N ASN A 86 34.66 22.74 -38.20
CA ASN A 86 35.70 22.30 -37.27
C ASN A 86 35.59 22.79 -35.81
N THR A 87 34.45 23.37 -35.44
CA THR A 87 34.16 23.76 -34.05
C THR A 87 33.09 22.82 -33.48
N ILE A 88 33.36 22.19 -32.34
CA ILE A 88 32.39 21.35 -31.66
C ILE A 88 31.43 22.25 -30.90
N VAL A 89 30.16 22.24 -31.30
CA VAL A 89 29.07 22.96 -30.64
C VAL A 89 28.23 21.99 -29.87
N SER A 90 27.94 22.30 -28.60
CA SER A 90 27.07 21.49 -27.75
C SER A 90 25.63 21.62 -28.22
N GLY A 91 25.02 20.52 -28.54
CA GLY A 91 23.60 20.45 -28.92
C GLY A 91 22.67 20.19 -27.73
N ILE A 92 21.39 20.31 -28.01
CA ILE A 92 20.29 19.92 -27.10
C ILE A 92 19.49 18.84 -27.79
N ARG A 93 19.18 17.79 -27.08
CA ARG A 93 18.33 16.69 -27.57
C ARG A 93 17.20 16.39 -26.59
N GLU A 94 16.17 15.74 -27.09
CA GLU A 94 15.12 15.20 -26.22
C GLU A 94 15.72 14.21 -25.21
N GLY A 95 15.30 14.38 -23.97
CA GLY A 95 15.65 13.52 -22.87
C GLY A 95 14.60 12.43 -22.64
N LYS A 96 14.18 12.28 -21.41
CA LYS A 96 13.18 11.29 -21.03
C LYS A 96 11.80 11.66 -21.61
N PRO A 97 11.09 10.71 -22.25
CA PRO A 97 9.72 10.93 -22.71
C PRO A 97 8.79 11.28 -21.57
N ALA A 98 7.86 12.19 -21.79
CA ALA A 98 6.83 12.57 -20.84
C ALA A 98 5.78 11.46 -20.68
N ASN A 99 5.29 11.25 -19.46
CA ASN A 99 4.05 10.52 -19.24
C ASN A 99 3.10 11.34 -18.34
N PRO A 100 2.26 12.19 -18.89
CA PRO A 100 1.29 12.96 -18.11
C PRO A 100 0.21 12.09 -17.45
N GLY A 101 0.06 10.84 -17.88
CA GLY A 101 -0.87 9.85 -17.30
C GLY A 101 -0.38 9.20 -16.00
N LEU A 102 0.82 9.54 -15.51
CA LEU A 102 1.32 9.01 -14.25
C LEU A 102 0.40 9.33 -13.07
N GLY A 103 0.09 8.32 -12.26
CA GLY A 103 -0.77 8.41 -11.10
C GLY A 103 -0.25 7.64 -9.90
N TRP A 104 -1.04 7.65 -8.85
CA TRP A 104 -0.75 6.97 -7.60
C TRP A 104 -0.76 5.45 -7.77
N GLU A 105 0.23 4.79 -7.22
CA GLU A 105 0.16 3.35 -6.94
C GLU A 105 -0.79 3.15 -5.77
N THR A 106 -1.77 2.25 -5.90
CA THR A 106 -2.79 2.03 -4.89
C THR A 106 -2.66 0.64 -4.28
N VAL A 107 -2.55 0.60 -2.95
CA VAL A 107 -2.57 -0.64 -2.17
C VAL A 107 -3.91 -0.74 -1.48
N THR A 108 -4.68 -1.78 -1.78
CA THR A 108 -5.94 -2.12 -1.11
C THR A 108 -5.69 -3.31 -0.21
N ILE A 109 -6.06 -3.19 1.07
CA ILE A 109 -5.89 -4.23 2.07
C ILE A 109 -7.26 -4.56 2.65
N THR A 110 -7.60 -5.85 2.68
CA THR A 110 -8.77 -6.39 3.35
C THR A 110 -8.32 -7.42 4.35
N ASN A 111 -8.69 -7.25 5.61
CA ASN A 111 -8.38 -8.19 6.69
C ASN A 111 -9.66 -8.64 7.39
N VAL A 112 -9.74 -9.91 7.72
CA VAL A 112 -10.76 -10.48 8.61
C VAL A 112 -10.06 -11.34 9.64
N GLY A 113 -10.34 -11.11 10.92
CA GLY A 113 -9.65 -11.80 12.00
C GLY A 113 -10.54 -12.13 13.18
N VAL A 114 -10.08 -13.09 13.97
CA VAL A 114 -10.66 -13.48 15.25
C VAL A 114 -9.60 -13.45 16.33
N ASP A 115 -9.92 -12.82 17.44
CA ASP A 115 -9.12 -12.82 18.66
C ASP A 115 -9.88 -13.61 19.73
N PHE A 116 -9.22 -14.56 20.36
CA PHE A 116 -9.82 -15.48 21.33
C PHE A 116 -8.89 -15.71 22.51
N ASP A 117 -9.33 -15.35 23.71
CA ASP A 117 -8.58 -15.52 24.95
C ASP A 117 -9.43 -16.29 25.96
N ILE A 118 -8.82 -17.24 26.68
CA ILE A 118 -9.48 -18.07 27.67
C ILE A 118 -8.65 -18.29 28.94
N LEU A 119 -9.33 -18.67 30.00
CA LEU A 119 -8.75 -19.09 31.29
C LEU A 119 -7.88 -17.97 31.91
N ASN A 120 -8.42 -16.74 31.99
CA ASN A 120 -7.73 -15.56 32.53
C ASN A 120 -6.44 -15.23 31.76
N GLY A 121 -6.49 -15.35 30.42
CA GLY A 121 -5.38 -15.06 29.55
C GLY A 121 -4.29 -16.15 29.52
N LEU A 122 -4.56 -17.34 30.09
CA LEU A 122 -3.62 -18.46 30.02
C LEU A 122 -3.36 -18.89 28.58
N PHE A 123 -4.39 -18.90 27.76
CA PHE A 123 -4.31 -19.24 26.34
C PHE A 123 -4.91 -18.12 25.51
N SER A 124 -4.14 -17.65 24.53
CA SER A 124 -4.55 -16.65 23.54
C SER A 124 -4.33 -17.17 22.13
N PHE A 125 -5.31 -16.96 21.28
CA PHE A 125 -5.29 -17.30 19.86
C PHE A 125 -5.73 -16.10 19.03
N THR A 126 -4.96 -15.79 18.00
CA THR A 126 -5.35 -14.83 16.97
C THR A 126 -5.24 -15.51 15.61
N GLY A 127 -6.31 -15.49 14.85
CA GLY A 127 -6.34 -15.92 13.45
C GLY A 127 -6.74 -14.78 12.54
N GLU A 128 -6.02 -14.61 11.44
CA GLU A 128 -6.28 -13.55 10.48
C GLU A 128 -6.18 -14.06 9.03
N PHE A 129 -7.14 -13.68 8.21
CA PHE A 129 -7.07 -13.75 6.75
C PHE A 129 -6.83 -12.37 6.20
N TYR A 130 -5.87 -12.25 5.28
CA TYR A 130 -5.61 -11.00 4.59
C TYR A 130 -5.63 -11.17 3.06
N ASP A 131 -6.11 -10.14 2.38
CA ASP A 131 -5.98 -9.94 0.92
C ASP A 131 -5.40 -8.55 0.66
N LYS A 132 -4.15 -8.51 0.23
CA LYS A 132 -3.44 -7.29 -0.14
C LYS A 132 -3.26 -7.23 -1.64
N GLN A 133 -3.86 -6.24 -2.28
CA GLN A 133 -3.75 -5.99 -3.71
C GLN A 133 -3.06 -4.66 -3.96
N THR A 134 -1.95 -4.68 -4.67
CA THR A 134 -1.28 -3.49 -5.18
C THR A 134 -1.61 -3.35 -6.65
N LYS A 135 -2.17 -2.22 -7.04
CA LYS A 135 -2.53 -1.88 -8.42
C LYS A 135 -1.76 -0.64 -8.86
N ASP A 136 -1.70 -0.48 -10.18
CA ASP A 136 -1.08 0.69 -10.81
C ASP A 136 0.39 0.87 -10.40
N ILE A 137 1.09 -0.27 -10.19
CA ILE A 137 2.51 -0.27 -9.85
C ILE A 137 3.29 0.34 -11.01
N LEU A 138 4.16 1.26 -10.68
CA LEU A 138 5.03 1.93 -11.63
C LEU A 138 6.11 0.96 -12.13
N LEU A 139 6.03 0.65 -13.41
CA LEU A 139 7.07 -0.09 -14.12
C LEU A 139 7.72 0.80 -15.17
N SER A 140 9.03 0.69 -15.28
CA SER A 140 9.82 1.47 -16.24
C SER A 140 10.24 0.56 -17.40
N TYR A 141 9.84 0.93 -18.62
CA TYR A 141 10.20 0.24 -19.85
C TYR A 141 11.21 1.03 -20.67
N PRO A 142 12.12 0.36 -21.36
CA PRO A 142 12.94 1.02 -22.36
C PRO A 142 12.03 1.61 -23.46
N SER A 143 12.38 2.79 -23.94
CA SER A 143 11.68 3.40 -25.07
C SER A 143 11.87 2.53 -26.34
N PRO A 144 10.80 2.25 -27.11
CA PRO A 144 10.95 1.55 -28.39
C PRO A 144 11.90 2.32 -29.34
N ALA A 145 12.73 1.58 -30.09
CA ALA A 145 13.72 2.20 -30.98
C ALA A 145 13.08 3.05 -32.10
N GLU A 146 11.84 2.71 -32.49
CA GLU A 146 11.08 3.40 -33.52
C GLU A 146 10.73 4.86 -33.13
N VAL A 147 10.74 5.18 -31.83
CA VAL A 147 10.47 6.55 -31.35
C VAL A 147 11.67 7.47 -31.58
N GLY A 148 12.83 6.93 -31.94
CA GLY A 148 14.05 7.71 -32.18
C GLY A 148 14.71 8.30 -30.93
N ILE A 149 14.22 7.93 -29.76
CA ILE A 149 14.79 8.33 -28.47
C ILE A 149 15.80 7.26 -28.03
N ASN A 150 16.89 7.68 -27.38
CA ASN A 150 17.90 6.76 -26.89
C ASN A 150 17.24 5.67 -25.99
N SER A 151 17.53 4.40 -26.28
CA SER A 151 17.02 3.23 -25.54
C SER A 151 17.37 3.22 -24.06
N ASP A 152 18.34 4.02 -23.64
CA ASP A 152 18.69 4.17 -22.21
C ASP A 152 17.60 4.90 -21.40
N TYR A 153 16.73 5.65 -22.08
CA TYR A 153 15.62 6.32 -21.43
C TYR A 153 14.44 5.37 -21.23
N LYS A 154 14.02 5.27 -20.00
CA LYS A 154 12.88 4.44 -19.58
C LYS A 154 11.66 5.32 -19.39
N VAL A 155 10.53 4.86 -19.88
CA VAL A 155 9.20 5.46 -19.64
C VAL A 155 8.55 4.76 -18.48
N SER A 156 8.14 5.50 -17.45
CA SER A 156 7.41 4.95 -16.31
C SER A 156 5.91 4.92 -16.62
N GLN A 157 5.24 3.81 -16.35
CA GLN A 157 3.80 3.61 -16.56
C GLN A 157 3.18 2.85 -15.38
N ASN A 158 1.94 3.19 -15.05
CA ASN A 158 1.14 2.52 -14.02
C ASN A 158 0.43 1.30 -14.60
N ILE A 159 1.07 0.13 -14.64
CA ILE A 159 0.53 -1.07 -15.30
C ILE A 159 0.70 -2.35 -14.50
N GLY A 160 1.53 -2.32 -13.44
CA GLY A 160 1.78 -3.48 -12.61
C GLY A 160 0.61 -3.77 -11.66
N LYS A 161 0.37 -5.06 -11.41
CA LYS A 161 -0.56 -5.52 -10.39
C LYS A 161 0.03 -6.71 -9.65
N VAL A 162 -0.05 -6.67 -8.31
CA VAL A 162 0.38 -7.76 -7.44
C VAL A 162 -0.73 -8.06 -6.45
N SER A 163 -1.00 -9.34 -6.19
CA SER A 163 -1.94 -9.81 -5.17
C SER A 163 -1.21 -10.73 -4.21
N ASN A 164 -1.38 -10.49 -2.92
CA ASN A 164 -0.86 -11.32 -1.85
C ASN A 164 -1.99 -11.64 -0.89
N LYS A 165 -2.27 -12.94 -0.69
CA LYS A 165 -3.31 -13.44 0.20
C LYS A 165 -2.73 -14.47 1.12
N GLY A 166 -3.16 -14.48 2.37
CA GLY A 166 -2.66 -15.44 3.31
C GLY A 166 -3.52 -15.57 4.56
N LEU A 167 -3.13 -16.56 5.36
CA LEU A 167 -3.65 -16.81 6.70
C LEU A 167 -2.49 -16.67 7.67
N GLU A 168 -2.74 -15.97 8.76
CA GLU A 168 -1.78 -15.83 9.87
C GLU A 168 -2.42 -16.33 11.14
N PHE A 169 -1.65 -17.11 11.92
CA PHE A 169 -2.09 -17.63 13.20
C PHE A 169 -1.04 -17.32 14.25
N ASN A 170 -1.51 -16.82 15.39
CA ASN A 170 -0.68 -16.61 16.56
C ASN A 170 -1.31 -17.36 17.73
N ILE A 171 -0.50 -18.18 18.42
CA ILE A 171 -0.92 -18.95 19.61
C ILE A 171 0.04 -18.60 20.74
N CYS A 172 -0.49 -18.16 21.85
CA CYS A 172 0.27 -17.86 23.05
C CYS A 172 -0.27 -18.69 24.21
N LEU A 173 0.62 -19.35 24.95
CA LEU A 173 0.34 -20.00 26.20
C LEU A 173 1.19 -19.38 27.31
N LEU A 174 0.55 -18.72 28.25
CA LEU A 174 1.21 -18.15 29.42
C LEU A 174 1.25 -19.18 30.56
N TYR A 175 2.44 -19.61 30.95
CA TYR A 175 2.63 -20.39 32.14
C TYR A 175 3.55 -19.65 33.13
N THR A 176 3.13 -19.65 34.41
CA THR A 176 3.98 -19.12 35.47
C THR A 176 4.75 -20.28 36.08
N SER A 177 6.07 -20.33 35.85
CA SER A 177 6.94 -21.21 36.64
C SER A 177 7.22 -20.52 37.98
N PRO A 178 6.99 -21.18 39.15
CA PRO A 178 7.41 -20.63 40.42
C PRO A 178 8.94 -20.48 40.37
N SER A 179 9.43 -19.24 40.51
CA SER A 179 10.86 -19.01 40.66
C SER A 179 11.34 -19.71 41.94
N PRO A 180 12.34 -20.60 41.90
CA PRO A 180 12.91 -21.13 43.11
C PRO A 180 13.53 -19.99 43.91
N ARG A 181 13.07 -19.82 45.15
CA ARG A 181 13.68 -18.94 46.16
C ARG A 181 14.95 -19.57 46.71
#